data_a9938a60b8f838b1a848a78424e65b68
#
_entry.id   a9938a60b8f838b1a848a78424e65b68
#
_cell.length_a   1.000
_cell.length_b   1.000
_cell.length_c   1.000
_cell.angle_alpha   90.00
_cell.angle_beta   90.00
_cell.angle_gamma   90.00
#
_symmetry.space_group_name_H-M   'P 1'
#
loop_
_entity.id
_entity.type
_entity.pdbx_description
1 polymer ?
#
loop_
_entity_poly.entity_id
_entity_poly.type
_entity_poly.pdbx_seq_one_letter_code
_entity_poly.pdbx_strand_id
1 'polypeptide(L)'
;AMLDHFVDIGLCEMIGVADMNTDWVFADQEVSFSKIIMIGVQHDYDEIRQAPDTAAGLEVMEQYKRAAVASRKIAAWLRDKGWDAEALTGPLTGAVTMIPPALACGFGELGKHGSLINKEFGASFRLAAVLSDAPFAITPQRTFGVDDFCASCRVCEDACPPLAISPNKQTVRGVDKWYVDFDKCITYFNETHGCAICIAECPWSRPGVGVNLARKLQRRSERLGQA
;
A
#
# COMPACT_ATOMS: atom_id res chain seq x y z
N ALA A 1 19.13 -8.53 -0.90
CA ALA A 1 19.73 -9.50 -1.86
C ALA A 1 18.89 -10.75 -2.09
N MET A 2 18.58 -11.60 -1.08
CA MET A 2 17.82 -12.86 -1.34
C MET A 2 16.36 -12.62 -1.73
N LEU A 3 15.69 -11.67 -1.11
CA LEU A 3 14.29 -11.34 -1.43
C LEU A 3 14.16 -10.55 -2.73
N ASP A 4 15.16 -9.76 -3.12
CA ASP A 4 15.15 -8.98 -4.37
C ASP A 4 15.04 -9.88 -5.60
N HIS A 5 15.52 -11.14 -5.51
CA HIS A 5 15.33 -12.15 -6.55
C HIS A 5 13.86 -12.27 -6.99
N PHE A 6 12.90 -12.14 -6.07
CA PHE A 6 11.48 -12.24 -6.44
C PHE A 6 10.99 -11.04 -7.25
N VAL A 7 11.61 -9.88 -7.06
CA VAL A 7 11.39 -8.69 -7.92
C VAL A 7 12.08 -8.90 -9.27
N ASP A 8 13.32 -9.38 -9.28
CA ASP A 8 14.12 -9.58 -10.49
C ASP A 8 13.46 -10.57 -11.46
N ILE A 9 12.78 -11.61 -10.95
CA ILE A 9 12.02 -12.57 -11.77
C ILE A 9 10.59 -12.11 -12.09
N GLY A 10 10.18 -10.91 -11.71
CA GLY A 10 8.86 -10.35 -12.00
C GLY A 10 7.70 -10.99 -11.21
N LEU A 11 7.98 -11.63 -10.08
CA LEU A 11 6.94 -12.21 -9.23
C LEU A 11 6.12 -11.12 -8.52
N CYS A 12 6.78 -10.03 -8.14
CA CYS A 12 6.18 -8.80 -7.57
C CYS A 12 7.04 -7.60 -7.96
N GLU A 13 6.50 -6.39 -7.80
CA GLU A 13 7.23 -5.15 -8.06
C GLU A 13 7.93 -4.59 -6.83
N MET A 14 7.47 -4.94 -5.64
CA MET A 14 8.08 -4.50 -4.37
C MET A 14 8.13 -5.65 -3.38
N ILE A 15 9.21 -5.69 -2.60
CA ILE A 15 9.35 -6.55 -1.43
C ILE A 15 10.09 -5.81 -0.33
N GLY A 16 9.65 -5.97 0.91
CA GLY A 16 10.27 -5.32 2.07
C GLY A 16 9.97 -6.05 3.35
N VAL A 17 10.76 -5.83 4.39
CA VAL A 17 10.66 -6.53 5.67
C VAL A 17 10.49 -5.51 6.78
N ALA A 18 9.58 -5.79 7.71
CA ALA A 18 9.45 -5.08 8.97
C ALA A 18 9.46 -6.06 10.15
N ASP A 19 9.83 -5.58 11.34
CA ASP A 19 9.56 -6.30 12.58
C ASP A 19 8.04 -6.33 12.80
N MET A 20 7.55 -7.46 13.30
CA MET A 20 6.14 -7.59 13.63
C MET A 20 5.79 -6.68 14.81
N ASN A 21 4.67 -5.96 14.69
CA ASN A 21 4.12 -5.15 15.78
C ASN A 21 2.70 -5.64 16.09
N THR A 22 2.42 -5.91 17.35
CA THR A 22 1.14 -6.39 17.83
C THR A 22 -0.01 -5.43 17.56
N ASP A 23 0.25 -4.12 17.44
CA ASP A 23 -0.76 -3.11 17.08
C ASP A 23 -1.34 -3.29 15.67
N TRP A 24 -0.69 -4.09 14.83
CA TRP A 24 -1.14 -4.40 13.47
C TRP A 24 -2.06 -5.61 13.40
N VAL A 25 -2.13 -6.39 14.50
CA VAL A 25 -2.93 -7.61 14.58
C VAL A 25 -4.39 -7.24 14.85
N PHE A 26 -5.32 -7.91 14.15
CA PHE A 26 -6.75 -7.71 14.39
C PHE A 26 -7.13 -8.18 15.78
N ALA A 27 -8.17 -7.57 16.36
CA ALA A 27 -8.73 -8.01 17.63
C ALA A 27 -9.09 -9.50 17.53
N ASP A 28 -8.88 -10.23 18.62
CA ASP A 28 -9.13 -11.67 18.73
C ASP A 28 -8.28 -12.56 17.80
N GLN A 29 -7.19 -12.01 17.24
CA GLN A 29 -6.19 -12.77 16.49
C GLN A 29 -4.84 -12.77 17.22
N GLU A 30 -4.03 -13.78 16.94
CA GLU A 30 -2.68 -13.92 17.49
C GLU A 30 -1.68 -14.16 16.33
N VAL A 31 -0.50 -13.60 16.47
CA VAL A 31 0.63 -13.79 15.55
C VAL A 31 1.88 -14.07 16.36
N SER A 32 2.49 -15.23 16.17
CA SER A 32 3.71 -15.65 16.84
C SER A 32 5.01 -15.29 16.11
N PHE A 33 4.93 -14.93 14.83
CA PHE A 33 6.08 -14.58 14.01
C PHE A 33 6.66 -13.21 14.36
N SER A 34 7.99 -13.10 14.31
CA SER A 34 8.73 -11.88 14.64
C SER A 34 8.87 -10.91 13.46
N LYS A 35 8.66 -11.37 12.22
CA LYS A 35 8.82 -10.59 11.00
C LYS A 35 7.59 -10.68 10.10
N ILE A 36 7.39 -9.58 9.36
CA ILE A 36 6.46 -9.55 8.24
C ILE A 36 7.20 -9.11 6.97
N ILE A 37 7.09 -9.91 5.92
CA ILE A 37 7.64 -9.64 4.59
C ILE A 37 6.48 -9.12 3.76
N MET A 38 6.48 -7.83 3.45
CA MET A 38 5.47 -7.19 2.62
C MET A 38 5.78 -7.38 1.14
N ILE A 39 4.73 -7.53 0.36
CA ILE A 39 4.76 -7.74 -1.09
C ILE A 39 3.84 -6.72 -1.73
N GLY A 40 4.32 -6.03 -2.78
CA GLY A 40 3.53 -5.11 -3.56
C GLY A 40 3.49 -5.52 -5.03
N VAL A 41 2.30 -5.54 -5.62
CA VAL A 41 2.08 -5.78 -7.05
C VAL A 41 1.39 -4.59 -7.68
N GLN A 42 1.94 -4.06 -8.76
CA GLN A 42 1.44 -2.87 -9.45
C GLN A 42 0.18 -3.20 -10.25
N HIS A 43 -0.77 -2.26 -10.30
CA HIS A 43 -1.86 -2.27 -11.28
C HIS A 43 -1.39 -1.76 -12.64
N ASP A 44 -2.02 -2.25 -13.70
CA ASP A 44 -1.98 -1.57 -14.99
C ASP A 44 -2.74 -0.24 -14.86
N TYR A 45 -2.04 0.87 -15.12
CA TYR A 45 -2.65 2.19 -14.98
C TYR A 45 -3.73 2.44 -16.03
N ASP A 46 -3.59 1.93 -17.26
CA ASP A 46 -4.56 2.13 -18.33
C ASP A 46 -5.89 1.42 -18.04
N GLU A 47 -5.86 0.35 -17.23
CA GLU A 47 -7.05 -0.32 -16.73
C GLU A 47 -7.61 0.38 -15.48
N ILE A 48 -6.77 0.67 -14.47
CA ILE A 48 -7.26 1.26 -13.21
C ILE A 48 -7.82 2.68 -13.40
N ARG A 49 -7.32 3.45 -14.38
CA ARG A 49 -7.83 4.79 -14.72
C ARG A 49 -9.26 4.80 -15.24
N GLN A 50 -9.81 3.66 -15.60
CA GLN A 50 -11.20 3.50 -16.04
C GLN A 50 -12.18 3.37 -14.85
N ALA A 51 -11.66 3.48 -13.62
CA ALA A 51 -12.51 3.45 -12.42
C ALA A 51 -13.66 4.49 -12.50
N PRO A 52 -14.90 4.11 -12.18
CA PRO A 52 -15.31 2.88 -11.48
C PRO A 52 -15.80 1.75 -12.40
N ASP A 53 -15.41 1.71 -13.65
CA ASP A 53 -15.88 0.74 -14.63
C ASP A 53 -15.36 -0.68 -14.35
N THR A 54 -16.01 -1.67 -14.96
CA THR A 54 -15.69 -3.09 -14.82
C THR A 54 -14.23 -3.41 -15.14
N ALA A 55 -13.60 -2.71 -16.08
CA ALA A 55 -12.20 -2.90 -16.44
C ALA A 55 -11.27 -2.69 -15.23
N ALA A 56 -11.47 -1.61 -14.48
CA ALA A 56 -10.73 -1.36 -13.25
C ALA A 56 -10.98 -2.43 -12.18
N GLY A 57 -12.23 -2.92 -12.07
CA GLY A 57 -12.57 -4.03 -11.15
C GLY A 57 -11.86 -5.33 -11.51
N LEU A 58 -11.80 -5.67 -12.80
CA LEU A 58 -11.08 -6.86 -13.29
C LEU A 58 -9.57 -6.76 -13.04
N GLU A 59 -8.98 -5.59 -13.28
CA GLU A 59 -7.58 -5.33 -12.97
C GLU A 59 -7.28 -5.54 -11.49
N VAL A 60 -8.12 -5.02 -10.61
CA VAL A 60 -8.00 -5.23 -9.16
C VAL A 60 -8.00 -6.71 -8.83
N MET A 61 -8.89 -7.51 -9.43
CA MET A 61 -8.97 -8.96 -9.19
C MET A 61 -7.73 -9.70 -9.71
N GLU A 62 -7.19 -9.32 -10.86
CA GLU A 62 -5.96 -9.91 -11.39
C GLU A 62 -4.77 -9.63 -10.46
N GLN A 63 -4.66 -8.40 -9.92
CA GLN A 63 -3.58 -8.08 -9.00
C GLN A 63 -3.75 -8.73 -7.62
N TYR A 64 -4.96 -8.97 -7.16
CA TYR A 64 -5.19 -9.84 -5.98
C TYR A 64 -4.68 -11.25 -6.22
N LYS A 65 -4.96 -11.83 -7.38
CA LYS A 65 -4.47 -13.17 -7.77
C LYS A 65 -2.93 -13.18 -7.83
N ARG A 66 -2.30 -12.19 -8.47
CA ARG A 66 -0.83 -12.07 -8.53
C ARG A 66 -0.22 -11.99 -7.13
N ALA A 67 -0.75 -11.13 -6.27
CA ALA A 67 -0.31 -10.95 -4.89
C ALA A 67 -0.43 -12.25 -4.07
N ALA A 68 -1.55 -12.97 -4.22
CA ALA A 68 -1.77 -14.25 -3.56
C ALA A 68 -0.80 -15.35 -4.04
N VAL A 69 -0.51 -15.40 -5.33
CA VAL A 69 0.49 -16.33 -5.89
C VAL A 69 1.88 -16.00 -5.36
N ALA A 70 2.25 -14.71 -5.34
CA ALA A 70 3.54 -14.26 -4.85
C ALA A 70 3.75 -14.62 -3.38
N SER A 71 2.79 -14.31 -2.50
CA SER A 71 2.89 -14.63 -1.07
C SER A 71 3.03 -16.13 -0.81
N ARG A 72 2.25 -16.97 -1.51
CA ARG A 72 2.34 -18.44 -1.36
C ARG A 72 3.68 -19.00 -1.85
N LYS A 73 4.21 -18.50 -2.97
CA LYS A 73 5.52 -18.92 -3.50
C LYS A 73 6.66 -18.52 -2.57
N ILE A 74 6.63 -17.31 -2.03
CA ILE A 74 7.64 -16.83 -1.07
C ILE A 74 7.56 -17.62 0.23
N ALA A 75 6.36 -17.88 0.77
CA ALA A 75 6.21 -18.71 1.95
C ALA A 75 6.69 -20.16 1.73
N ALA A 76 6.40 -20.75 0.57
CA ALA A 76 6.90 -22.09 0.23
C ALA A 76 8.44 -22.10 0.15
N TRP A 77 9.03 -21.11 -0.50
CA TRP A 77 10.49 -20.97 -0.60
C TRP A 77 11.15 -20.83 0.78
N LEU A 78 10.54 -20.09 1.72
CA LEU A 78 11.04 -19.96 3.09
C LEU A 78 11.00 -21.31 3.81
N ARG A 79 9.90 -22.05 3.69
CA ARG A 79 9.79 -23.39 4.28
C ARG A 79 10.81 -24.37 3.71
N ASP A 80 11.08 -24.32 2.41
CA ASP A 80 12.15 -25.11 1.77
C ASP A 80 13.54 -24.77 2.29
N LYS A 81 13.73 -23.54 2.84
CA LYS A 81 14.97 -23.11 3.51
C LYS A 81 14.99 -23.45 5.01
N GLY A 82 13.97 -24.10 5.53
CA GLY A 82 13.88 -24.51 6.93
C GLY A 82 13.28 -23.44 7.86
N TRP A 83 12.69 -22.37 7.33
CA TRP A 83 12.01 -21.36 8.12
C TRP A 83 10.50 -21.56 8.07
N ASP A 84 9.84 -21.50 9.24
CA ASP A 84 8.39 -21.47 9.24
C ASP A 84 7.87 -20.16 8.62
N ALA A 85 6.76 -20.27 7.87
CA ALA A 85 6.21 -19.12 7.15
C ALA A 85 4.72 -19.31 6.85
N GLU A 86 3.97 -18.22 7.00
CA GLU A 86 2.54 -18.14 6.70
C GLU A 86 2.27 -17.07 5.63
N ALA A 87 1.54 -17.44 4.57
CA ALA A 87 1.19 -16.53 3.51
C ALA A 87 -0.11 -15.78 3.82
N LEU A 88 -0.05 -14.46 3.86
CA LEU A 88 -1.21 -13.56 3.89
C LEU A 88 -1.48 -13.09 2.47
N THR A 89 -2.51 -13.65 1.83
CA THR A 89 -2.73 -13.53 0.37
C THR A 89 -3.32 -12.20 -0.08
N GLY A 90 -3.74 -11.36 0.86
CA GLY A 90 -4.26 -10.01 0.61
C GLY A 90 -4.86 -9.40 1.86
N PRO A 91 -5.35 -8.17 1.80
CA PRO A 91 -6.05 -7.54 2.91
C PRO A 91 -7.22 -8.38 3.40
N LEU A 92 -7.42 -8.44 4.71
CA LEU A 92 -8.50 -9.20 5.37
C LEU A 92 -8.45 -10.73 5.17
N THR A 93 -7.35 -11.27 4.65
CA THR A 93 -7.19 -12.73 4.47
C THR A 93 -6.36 -13.39 5.57
N GLY A 94 -5.95 -12.65 6.59
CA GLY A 94 -5.15 -13.14 7.72
C GLY A 94 -5.28 -12.23 8.93
N ALA A 95 -4.45 -12.47 9.93
CA ALA A 95 -4.54 -11.83 11.25
C ALA A 95 -4.04 -10.36 11.29
N VAL A 96 -3.46 -9.83 10.19
CA VAL A 96 -2.72 -8.56 10.21
C VAL A 96 -3.28 -7.55 9.22
N THR A 97 -3.38 -6.28 9.65
CA THR A 97 -3.63 -5.15 8.74
C THR A 97 -2.38 -4.90 7.89
N MET A 98 -2.55 -4.55 6.59
CA MET A 98 -1.41 -4.49 5.66
C MET A 98 -0.80 -3.10 5.46
N ILE A 99 -1.55 -2.01 5.72
CA ILE A 99 -1.05 -0.65 5.51
C ILE A 99 0.08 -0.29 6.49
N PRO A 100 -0.04 -0.49 7.81
CA PRO A 100 1.02 -0.11 8.74
C PRO A 100 2.35 -0.83 8.50
N PRO A 101 2.42 -2.15 8.31
CA PRO A 101 3.68 -2.82 8.01
C PRO A 101 4.27 -2.41 6.65
N ALA A 102 3.44 -2.10 5.65
CA ALA A 102 3.92 -1.59 4.37
C ALA A 102 4.54 -0.18 4.50
N LEU A 103 4.00 0.68 5.36
CA LEU A 103 4.63 1.95 5.75
C LEU A 103 5.98 1.70 6.45
N ALA A 104 6.00 0.79 7.42
CA ALA A 104 7.19 0.47 8.21
C ALA A 104 8.35 -0.07 7.36
N CYS A 105 8.07 -0.81 6.29
CA CYS A 105 9.10 -1.32 5.36
C CYS A 105 9.34 -0.43 4.12
N GLY A 106 8.88 0.82 4.15
CA GLY A 106 9.24 1.84 3.15
C GLY A 106 8.53 1.72 1.80
N PHE A 107 7.37 1.10 1.74
CA PHE A 107 6.58 1.00 0.49
C PHE A 107 6.00 2.34 0.04
N GLY A 108 5.90 3.30 0.94
CA GLY A 108 5.40 4.62 0.64
C GLY A 108 4.96 5.41 1.87
N GLU A 109 4.15 6.43 1.66
CA GLU A 109 3.52 7.27 2.68
C GLU A 109 2.00 7.22 2.57
N LEU A 110 1.29 7.52 3.66
CA LEU A 110 -0.18 7.52 3.66
C LEU A 110 -0.71 8.73 2.89
N GLY A 111 -1.50 8.49 1.86
CA GLY A 111 -2.19 9.53 1.10
C GLY A 111 -3.51 9.97 1.75
N LYS A 112 -4.03 11.15 1.35
CA LYS A 112 -5.32 11.70 1.81
C LYS A 112 -6.48 10.74 1.59
N HIS A 113 -6.45 9.94 0.54
CA HIS A 113 -7.46 8.92 0.22
C HIS A 113 -7.35 7.63 1.06
N GLY A 114 -6.49 7.60 2.09
CA GLY A 114 -6.36 6.47 3.01
C GLY A 114 -5.56 5.28 2.48
N SER A 115 -5.10 5.31 1.22
CA SER A 115 -4.20 4.31 0.65
C SER A 115 -2.75 4.78 0.71
N LEU A 116 -1.81 3.83 0.59
CA LEU A 116 -0.39 4.13 0.44
C LEU A 116 -0.12 4.80 -0.91
N ILE A 117 0.82 5.72 -0.92
CA ILE A 117 1.38 6.32 -2.14
C ILE A 117 2.86 5.95 -2.21
N ASN A 118 3.21 5.17 -3.22
CA ASN A 118 4.58 4.86 -3.62
C ASN A 118 5.05 5.90 -4.64
N LYS A 119 6.35 6.16 -4.69
CA LYS A 119 6.86 7.19 -5.63
C LYS A 119 6.90 6.72 -7.09
N GLU A 120 6.99 5.41 -7.35
CA GLU A 120 6.99 4.82 -8.70
C GLU A 120 5.56 4.52 -9.19
N PHE A 121 4.72 3.95 -8.32
CA PHE A 121 3.40 3.41 -8.68
C PHE A 121 2.23 4.26 -8.18
N GLY A 122 2.51 5.34 -7.44
CA GLY A 122 1.47 6.11 -6.76
C GLY A 122 0.67 5.25 -5.78
N ALA A 123 -0.65 5.36 -5.82
CA ALA A 123 -1.54 4.52 -5.01
C ALA A 123 -2.01 3.25 -5.76
N SER A 124 -1.46 3.00 -6.96
CA SER A 124 -1.93 2.00 -7.90
C SER A 124 -1.20 0.66 -7.75
N PHE A 125 -1.36 0.01 -6.60
CA PHE A 125 -0.80 -1.32 -6.32
C PHE A 125 -1.57 -2.07 -5.23
N ARG A 126 -1.38 -3.40 -5.17
CA ARG A 126 -1.95 -4.28 -4.15
C ARG A 126 -0.89 -4.83 -3.22
N LEU A 127 -1.34 -5.19 -2.01
CA LEU A 127 -0.50 -5.73 -0.96
C LEU A 127 -0.83 -7.20 -0.68
N ALA A 128 0.20 -7.97 -0.41
CA ALA A 128 0.17 -9.25 0.27
C ALA A 128 1.34 -9.32 1.24
N ALA A 129 1.42 -10.34 2.05
CA ALA A 129 2.52 -10.51 2.98
C ALA A 129 2.87 -11.97 3.24
N VAL A 130 4.02 -12.18 3.88
CA VAL A 130 4.41 -13.45 4.48
C VAL A 130 4.90 -13.19 5.90
N LEU A 131 4.37 -13.90 6.87
CA LEU A 131 4.88 -13.94 8.23
C LEU A 131 5.99 -15.00 8.33
N SER A 132 7.08 -14.70 9.03
CA SER A 132 8.19 -15.66 9.24
C SER A 132 9.13 -15.18 10.34
N ASP A 133 9.92 -16.10 10.89
CA ASP A 133 11.05 -15.81 11.79
C ASP A 133 12.40 -15.79 11.07
N ALA A 134 12.41 -15.88 9.74
CA ALA A 134 13.64 -15.80 8.97
C ALA A 134 14.41 -14.48 9.21
N PRO A 135 15.74 -14.51 9.45
CA PRO A 135 16.52 -13.38 9.94
C PRO A 135 16.86 -12.38 8.84
N PHE A 136 15.86 -11.85 8.18
CA PHE A 136 16.05 -10.79 7.18
C PHE A 136 16.30 -9.44 7.85
N ALA A 137 17.15 -8.63 7.22
CA ALA A 137 17.32 -7.23 7.60
C ALA A 137 16.05 -6.43 7.31
N ILE A 138 15.73 -5.51 8.21
CA ILE A 138 14.57 -4.61 8.08
C ILE A 138 14.81 -3.64 6.93
N THR A 139 13.81 -3.44 6.10
CA THR A 139 13.81 -2.43 5.05
C THR A 139 13.51 -1.06 5.68
N PRO A 140 14.35 -0.04 5.49
CA PRO A 140 14.14 1.25 6.14
C PRO A 140 12.90 1.95 5.59
N GLN A 141 12.16 2.60 6.47
CA GLN A 141 11.08 3.52 6.10
C GLN A 141 11.62 4.67 5.25
N ARG A 142 10.82 5.13 4.29
CA ARG A 142 11.18 6.22 3.37
C ARG A 142 10.06 7.24 3.30
N THR A 143 10.43 8.52 3.26
CA THR A 143 9.52 9.64 3.04
C THR A 143 9.97 10.44 1.82
N PHE A 144 9.02 11.01 1.08
CA PHE A 144 9.30 11.81 -0.12
C PHE A 144 8.30 12.95 -0.30
N GLY A 145 7.58 13.32 0.78
CA GLY A 145 6.76 14.53 0.88
C GLY A 145 5.31 14.36 0.42
N VAL A 146 4.76 13.15 0.49
CA VAL A 146 3.34 12.91 0.17
C VAL A 146 2.42 13.68 1.11
N ASP A 147 2.74 13.72 2.39
CA ASP A 147 1.93 14.40 3.39
C ASP A 147 1.77 15.89 3.08
N ASP A 148 2.87 16.60 2.84
CA ASP A 148 2.88 18.01 2.45
C ASP A 148 2.15 18.25 1.12
N PHE A 149 2.32 17.36 0.15
CA PHE A 149 1.59 17.43 -1.12
C PHE A 149 0.09 17.28 -0.90
N CYS A 150 -0.33 16.28 -0.13
CA CYS A 150 -1.72 15.99 0.16
C CYS A 150 -2.40 17.12 0.96
N ALA A 151 -1.66 17.89 1.76
CA ALA A 151 -2.20 19.02 2.51
C ALA A 151 -2.86 20.07 1.60
N SER A 152 -2.31 20.31 0.41
CA SER A 152 -2.84 21.26 -0.57
C SER A 152 -3.59 20.61 -1.74
N CYS A 153 -3.43 19.31 -1.97
CA CYS A 153 -4.08 18.59 -3.05
C CYS A 153 -5.50 18.18 -2.68
N ARG A 154 -6.47 18.44 -3.56
CA ARG A 154 -7.87 18.12 -3.37
C ARG A 154 -8.40 17.11 -4.39
N VAL A 155 -7.60 16.64 -5.32
CA VAL A 155 -8.05 15.85 -6.49
C VAL A 155 -8.88 14.64 -6.08
N CYS A 156 -8.39 13.81 -5.14
CA CYS A 156 -9.12 12.62 -4.68
C CYS A 156 -10.36 12.96 -3.83
N GLU A 157 -10.33 14.08 -3.10
CA GLU A 157 -11.45 14.61 -2.32
C GLU A 157 -12.58 15.07 -3.24
N ASP A 158 -12.25 15.90 -4.24
CA ASP A 158 -13.22 16.47 -5.18
C ASP A 158 -13.78 15.39 -6.15
N ALA A 159 -13.01 14.33 -6.45
CA ALA A 159 -13.43 13.23 -7.30
C ALA A 159 -14.25 12.14 -6.59
N CYS A 160 -14.35 12.17 -5.26
CA CYS A 160 -15.01 11.12 -4.47
C CYS A 160 -16.55 11.28 -4.51
N PRO A 161 -17.30 10.41 -5.21
CA PRO A 161 -18.76 10.58 -5.35
C PRO A 161 -19.51 10.60 -4.02
N PRO A 162 -19.22 9.71 -3.04
CA PRO A 162 -19.88 9.75 -1.73
C PRO A 162 -19.30 10.80 -0.77
N LEU A 163 -18.33 11.64 -1.19
CA LEU A 163 -17.67 12.64 -0.36
C LEU A 163 -17.12 12.06 0.95
N ALA A 164 -16.48 10.89 0.85
CA ALA A 164 -15.98 10.14 1.99
C ALA A 164 -14.59 10.61 2.47
N ILE A 165 -13.83 11.33 1.61
CA ILE A 165 -12.46 11.74 1.92
C ILE A 165 -12.48 13.09 2.66
N SER A 166 -11.97 13.10 3.89
CA SER A 166 -11.89 14.32 4.70
C SER A 166 -10.86 15.31 4.14
N PRO A 167 -11.16 16.61 4.08
CA PRO A 167 -10.19 17.65 3.71
C PRO A 167 -9.07 17.79 4.74
N ASN A 168 -9.33 17.41 5.99
CA ASN A 168 -8.43 17.58 7.13
C ASN A 168 -8.07 16.23 7.75
N LYS A 169 -6.88 16.20 8.37
CA LYS A 169 -6.49 15.08 9.24
C LYS A 169 -7.43 14.99 10.45
N GLN A 170 -7.53 13.81 11.00
CA GLN A 170 -8.25 13.52 12.23
C GLN A 170 -7.37 12.69 13.16
N THR A 171 -7.51 12.89 14.47
CA THR A 171 -6.83 12.05 15.46
C THR A 171 -7.59 10.74 15.61
N VAL A 172 -6.97 9.65 15.16
CA VAL A 172 -7.53 8.29 15.27
C VAL A 172 -6.59 7.43 16.10
N ARG A 173 -7.07 6.95 17.25
CA ARG A 173 -6.28 6.19 18.22
C ARG A 173 -4.96 6.88 18.62
N GLY A 174 -5.02 8.20 18.83
CA GLY A 174 -3.88 9.03 19.24
C GLY A 174 -2.90 9.42 18.12
N VAL A 175 -3.20 9.08 16.86
CA VAL A 175 -2.37 9.44 15.70
C VAL A 175 -3.13 10.39 14.77
N ASP A 176 -2.53 11.54 14.44
CA ASP A 176 -3.06 12.46 13.45
C ASP A 176 -2.78 11.94 12.03
N LYS A 177 -3.83 11.60 11.30
CA LYS A 177 -3.72 11.05 9.96
C LYS A 177 -4.85 11.51 9.05
N TRP A 178 -4.63 11.37 7.75
CA TRP A 178 -5.69 11.51 6.76
C TRP A 178 -6.81 10.52 7.04
N TYR A 179 -8.04 10.98 6.89
CA TYR A 179 -9.23 10.22 7.26
C TYR A 179 -10.17 10.05 6.08
N VAL A 180 -10.65 8.84 5.93
CA VAL A 180 -11.73 8.47 5.02
C VAL A 180 -12.88 7.93 5.85
N ASP A 181 -14.06 8.52 5.68
CA ASP A 181 -15.30 8.04 6.25
C ASP A 181 -15.71 6.75 5.52
N PHE A 182 -15.39 5.61 6.14
CA PHE A 182 -15.62 4.31 5.53
C PHE A 182 -17.09 3.99 5.35
N ASP A 183 -17.97 4.46 6.25
CA ASP A 183 -19.42 4.24 6.16
C ASP A 183 -20.02 4.90 4.92
N LYS A 184 -19.51 6.09 4.55
CA LYS A 184 -19.86 6.72 3.28
C LYS A 184 -19.26 6.00 2.08
N CYS A 185 -17.99 5.57 2.19
CA CYS A 185 -17.26 4.96 1.09
C CYS A 185 -17.85 3.61 0.70
N ILE A 186 -18.18 2.75 1.69
CA ILE A 186 -18.46 1.34 1.47
C ILE A 186 -19.69 1.08 0.59
N THR A 187 -20.71 1.91 0.69
CA THR A 187 -21.94 1.78 -0.11
C THR A 187 -21.62 1.91 -1.60
N TYR A 188 -21.02 3.03 -1.98
CA TYR A 188 -20.62 3.29 -3.37
C TYR A 188 -19.55 2.31 -3.86
N PHE A 189 -18.61 1.93 -3.00
CA PHE A 189 -17.58 0.93 -3.28
C PHE A 189 -18.18 -0.41 -3.69
N ASN A 190 -19.23 -0.86 -2.99
CA ASN A 190 -19.90 -2.13 -3.30
C ASN A 190 -20.79 -2.06 -4.54
N GLU A 191 -21.36 -0.90 -4.85
CA GLU A 191 -22.17 -0.69 -6.04
C GLU A 191 -21.36 -0.63 -7.34
N THR A 192 -20.06 -0.38 -7.26
CA THR A 192 -19.19 -0.06 -8.41
C THR A 192 -17.97 -0.98 -8.51
N HIS A 193 -18.10 -2.27 -8.23
CA HIS A 193 -17.02 -3.26 -8.36
C HIS A 193 -15.70 -2.87 -7.64
N GLY A 194 -15.79 -2.10 -6.56
CA GLY A 194 -14.63 -1.65 -5.78
C GLY A 194 -14.19 -0.21 -6.04
N CYS A 195 -14.97 0.60 -6.74
CA CYS A 195 -14.78 2.02 -7.03
C CYS A 195 -13.39 2.39 -7.60
N ALA A 196 -12.38 2.61 -6.73
CA ALA A 196 -10.99 3.00 -7.03
C ALA A 196 -10.79 4.39 -7.69
N ILE A 197 -11.83 5.24 -7.81
CA ILE A 197 -11.73 6.58 -8.42
C ILE A 197 -10.63 7.43 -7.74
N CYS A 198 -10.56 7.43 -6.42
CA CYS A 198 -9.55 8.19 -5.68
C CYS A 198 -8.10 7.73 -5.96
N ILE A 199 -7.90 6.47 -6.34
CA ILE A 199 -6.61 5.91 -6.73
C ILE A 199 -6.30 6.29 -8.19
N ALA A 200 -7.27 6.17 -9.08
CA ALA A 200 -7.15 6.50 -10.49
C ALA A 200 -6.85 7.99 -10.72
N GLU A 201 -7.57 8.86 -10.01
CA GLU A 201 -7.43 10.32 -10.13
C GLU A 201 -6.19 10.87 -9.41
N CYS A 202 -5.59 10.11 -8.50
CA CYS A 202 -4.42 10.57 -7.74
C CYS A 202 -3.27 10.96 -8.70
N PRO A 203 -2.74 12.19 -8.62
CA PRO A 203 -1.64 12.61 -9.48
C PRO A 203 -0.39 11.72 -9.38
N TRP A 204 -0.17 11.12 -8.20
CA TRP A 204 0.93 10.19 -7.98
C TRP A 204 0.79 8.88 -8.73
N SER A 205 -0.44 8.46 -9.05
CA SER A 205 -0.71 7.19 -9.75
C SER A 205 -0.42 7.26 -11.26
N ARG A 206 -0.32 8.48 -11.80
CA ARG A 206 -0.02 8.66 -13.24
C ARG A 206 1.41 8.24 -13.55
N PRO A 207 1.65 7.42 -14.59
CA PRO A 207 2.97 6.92 -14.92
C PRO A 207 4.04 8.03 -15.02
N GLY A 208 5.15 7.87 -14.30
CA GLY A 208 6.28 8.80 -14.26
C GLY A 208 6.07 10.10 -13.49
N VAL A 209 4.84 10.42 -13.08
CA VAL A 209 4.54 11.67 -12.37
C VAL A 209 5.05 11.62 -10.91
N GLY A 210 4.86 10.51 -10.20
CA GLY A 210 5.25 10.38 -8.80
C GLY A 210 6.74 10.62 -8.56
N VAL A 211 7.60 10.04 -9.39
CA VAL A 211 9.06 10.26 -9.33
C VAL A 211 9.43 11.74 -9.52
N ASN A 212 8.74 12.43 -10.43
CA ASN A 212 8.97 13.85 -10.68
C ASN A 212 8.47 14.73 -9.53
N LEU A 213 7.32 14.38 -8.93
CA LEU A 213 6.80 15.05 -7.74
C LEU A 213 7.75 14.89 -6.55
N ALA A 214 8.17 13.67 -6.24
CA ALA A 214 9.11 13.40 -5.15
C ALA A 214 10.40 14.24 -5.29
N ARG A 215 10.97 14.30 -6.51
CA ARG A 215 12.17 15.11 -6.79
C ARG A 215 11.93 16.61 -6.57
N LYS A 216 10.78 17.13 -6.97
CA LYS A 216 10.42 18.55 -6.78
C LYS A 216 10.23 18.88 -5.30
N LEU A 217 9.55 18.02 -4.55
CA LEU A 217 9.30 18.18 -3.11
C LEU A 217 10.61 18.12 -2.32
N GLN A 218 11.49 17.18 -2.62
CA GLN A 218 12.81 17.10 -2.02
C GLN A 218 13.62 18.39 -2.23
N ARG A 219 13.70 18.90 -3.46
CA ARG A 219 14.38 20.18 -3.75
C ARG A 219 13.77 21.37 -3.01
N ARG A 220 12.46 21.36 -2.79
CA ARG A 220 11.77 22.38 -2.01
C ARG A 220 12.17 22.30 -0.53
N SER A 221 12.16 21.10 0.06
CA SER A 221 12.57 20.86 1.44
C SER A 221 14.02 21.30 1.69
N GLU A 222 14.95 20.93 0.80
CA GLU A 222 16.35 21.34 0.86
C GLU A 222 16.50 22.89 0.85
N ARG A 223 15.74 23.60 0.00
CA ARG A 223 15.76 25.08 -0.06
C ARG A 223 15.20 25.74 1.19
N LEU A 224 14.28 25.10 1.87
CA LEU A 224 13.65 25.60 3.11
C LEU A 224 14.44 25.21 4.37
N GLY A 225 15.54 24.46 4.25
CA GLY A 225 16.35 23.97 5.37
C GLY A 225 15.62 22.95 6.24
N GLN A 226 14.67 22.21 5.67
CA GLN A 226 13.84 21.21 6.34
C GLN A 226 14.27 19.76 6.02
N ALA A 227 15.43 19.57 5.41
CA ALA A 227 15.98 18.26 5.05
C ALA A 227 16.88 17.71 6.16
#